data_58e4593411ebfaae8c9f8dcd7a247dfc
#
_entry.id   58e4593411ebfaae8c9f8dcd7a247dfc
#
_cell.length_a   1.000
_cell.length_b   1.000
_cell.length_c   1.000
_cell.angle_alpha   90.00
_cell.angle_beta   90.00
_cell.angle_gamma   90.00
#
_symmetry.space_group_name_H-M   'P 1'
#
loop_
_entity.id
_entity.type
_entity.pdbx_description
1 polymer ?
#
loop_
_entity_poly.entity_id
_entity_poly.type
_entity_poly.pdbx_seq_one_letter_code
_entity_poly.pdbx_strand_id
1 'polypeptide(L)'
;AAGIHYPRANGIFSEPKDSIDTVFIGDSEVYHSFIPLNIWRDYGITSYDVSSPSQKLVYSMEFLKKTFEKQSPKIVFLETNAIFRKSYFEDEITYKAEQIFPVFRYHDRWKNLQLKDFSAAVEYTANENNKGYYFTKKSKPATDKAIKKYMKYSDVSAPILSTNKKYLKEIAKFCKKHGTKLVLISTPSTKNWNYQRHNTMEAISK
;
A
#
# COMPACT_ATOMS: atom_id res chain seq x y z
N ALA A 1 -9.74 9.87 -4.98
CA ALA A 1 -8.29 9.64 -5.02
C ALA A 1 -7.84 9.14 -3.65
N ALA A 2 -7.26 7.96 -3.64
CA ALA A 2 -6.75 7.37 -2.42
C ALA A 2 -5.30 7.84 -2.24
N GLY A 3 -5.13 8.95 -1.56
CA GLY A 3 -3.83 9.44 -1.15
C GLY A 3 -3.49 9.02 0.27
N ILE A 4 -2.38 9.54 0.80
CA ILE A 4 -1.92 9.36 2.18
C ILE A 4 -2.93 9.79 3.26
N HIS A 5 -4.12 10.23 2.88
CA HIS A 5 -5.22 10.65 3.75
C HIS A 5 -6.26 9.56 3.99
N TYR A 6 -5.98 8.33 3.55
CA TYR A 6 -6.91 7.23 3.80
C TYR A 6 -6.90 6.86 5.28
N PRO A 7 -8.00 7.10 6.04
CA PRO A 7 -7.98 7.06 7.51
C PRO A 7 -7.47 5.72 8.08
N ARG A 8 -7.81 4.63 7.41
CA ARG A 8 -7.42 3.27 7.84
C ARG A 8 -5.91 3.05 7.76
N ALA A 9 -5.29 3.47 6.65
CA ALA A 9 -3.83 3.40 6.50
C ALA A 9 -3.12 4.36 7.46
N ASN A 10 -3.70 5.53 7.70
CA ASN A 10 -3.12 6.57 8.55
C ASN A 10 -3.11 6.22 10.03
N GLY A 11 -3.93 5.26 10.48
CA GLY A 11 -3.92 4.82 11.88
C GLY A 11 -2.56 4.31 12.34
N ILE A 12 -1.69 3.83 11.43
CA ILE A 12 -0.32 3.43 11.79
C ILE A 12 0.50 4.57 12.41
N PHE A 13 0.23 5.81 12.00
CA PHE A 13 0.93 6.98 12.55
C PHE A 13 0.54 7.31 13.99
N SER A 14 -0.60 6.77 14.47
CA SER A 14 -1.05 6.88 15.85
C SER A 14 -0.56 5.75 16.75
N GLU A 15 -0.05 4.65 16.17
CA GLU A 15 0.50 3.54 16.94
C GLU A 15 1.70 3.99 17.81
N PRO A 16 1.94 3.36 18.95
CA PRO A 16 3.13 3.63 19.76
C PRO A 16 4.41 3.46 18.93
N LYS A 17 5.45 4.22 19.29
CA LYS A 17 6.73 4.16 18.60
C LYS A 17 7.29 2.73 18.66
N ASP A 18 7.83 2.25 17.52
CA ASP A 18 8.49 0.94 17.37
C ASP A 18 7.64 -0.24 17.85
N SER A 19 6.31 -0.16 17.70
CA SER A 19 5.36 -1.19 18.13
C SER A 19 4.93 -2.14 17.01
N ILE A 20 5.31 -1.88 15.76
CA ILE A 20 4.88 -2.66 14.59
C ILE A 20 6.09 -3.38 13.98
N ASP A 21 6.09 -4.73 14.07
CA ASP A 21 7.15 -5.58 13.51
C ASP A 21 7.04 -5.76 12.00
N THR A 22 5.81 -5.75 11.48
CA THR A 22 5.52 -6.10 10.08
C THR A 22 4.52 -5.12 9.48
N VAL A 23 4.81 -4.67 8.27
CA VAL A 23 3.91 -3.80 7.50
C VAL A 23 3.51 -4.52 6.21
N PHE A 24 2.20 -4.61 5.97
CA PHE A 24 1.64 -4.98 4.67
C PHE A 24 1.27 -3.70 3.92
N ILE A 25 1.82 -3.52 2.72
CA ILE A 25 1.59 -2.30 1.95
C ILE A 25 1.13 -2.62 0.53
N GLY A 26 0.14 -1.91 0.05
CA GLY A 26 -0.42 -2.12 -1.28
C GLY A 26 -1.80 -1.48 -1.43
N ASP A 27 -2.62 -2.06 -2.28
CA ASP A 27 -3.97 -1.55 -2.52
C ASP A 27 -5.06 -2.32 -1.73
N SER A 28 -6.27 -2.36 -2.27
CA SER A 28 -7.41 -3.04 -1.63
C SER A 28 -7.19 -4.53 -1.41
N GLU A 29 -6.30 -5.16 -2.14
CA GLU A 29 -5.97 -6.57 -1.93
C GLU A 29 -5.34 -6.78 -0.54
N VAL A 30 -4.58 -5.82 -0.03
CA VAL A 30 -3.97 -5.87 1.31
C VAL A 30 -5.02 -5.87 2.39
N TYR A 31 -5.83 -4.82 2.49
CA TYR A 31 -6.77 -4.67 3.60
C TYR A 31 -7.96 -5.66 3.56
N HIS A 32 -8.07 -6.45 2.50
CA HIS A 32 -9.03 -7.55 2.42
C HIS A 32 -8.41 -8.93 2.68
N SER A 33 -7.09 -9.06 2.59
CA SER A 33 -6.41 -10.36 2.64
C SER A 33 -5.66 -10.62 3.94
N PHE A 34 -5.12 -9.59 4.58
CA PHE A 34 -4.35 -9.74 5.81
C PHE A 34 -5.16 -9.28 7.01
N ILE A 35 -5.12 -10.08 8.08
CA ILE A 35 -5.86 -9.79 9.32
C ILE A 35 -4.84 -9.65 10.46
N PRO A 36 -4.34 -8.42 10.72
CA PRO A 36 -3.28 -8.18 11.69
C PRO A 36 -3.57 -8.74 13.08
N LEU A 37 -4.82 -8.67 13.54
CA LEU A 37 -5.22 -9.20 14.85
C LEU A 37 -5.12 -10.73 14.92
N ASN A 38 -5.40 -11.44 13.81
CA ASN A 38 -5.21 -12.90 13.75
C ASN A 38 -3.72 -13.25 13.71
N ILE A 39 -2.91 -12.50 12.98
CA ILE A 39 -1.46 -12.68 12.92
C ILE A 39 -0.85 -12.51 14.32
N TRP A 40 -1.30 -11.51 15.06
CA TRP A 40 -0.86 -11.32 16.43
C TRP A 40 -1.31 -12.46 17.35
N ARG A 41 -2.59 -12.86 17.26
CA ARG A 41 -3.14 -13.95 18.09
C ARG A 41 -2.39 -15.27 17.86
N ASP A 42 -2.12 -15.60 16.60
CA ASP A 42 -1.63 -16.93 16.22
C ASP A 42 -0.10 -17.02 16.25
N TYR A 43 0.61 -15.89 16.06
CA TYR A 43 2.06 -15.86 15.92
C TYR A 43 2.77 -14.85 16.83
N GLY A 44 2.04 -14.02 17.58
CA GLY A 44 2.63 -12.97 18.41
C GLY A 44 3.30 -11.83 17.64
N ILE A 45 3.06 -11.72 16.32
CA ILE A 45 3.67 -10.72 15.44
C ILE A 45 2.76 -9.52 15.33
N THR A 46 3.26 -8.33 15.70
CA THR A 46 2.54 -7.09 15.51
C THR A 46 2.62 -6.65 14.05
N SER A 47 1.47 -6.37 13.43
CA SER A 47 1.42 -5.98 12.03
C SER A 47 0.38 -4.91 11.75
N TYR A 48 0.50 -4.25 10.58
CA TYR A 48 -0.41 -3.20 10.15
C TYR A 48 -0.60 -3.22 8.62
N ASP A 49 -1.85 -3.01 8.16
CA ASP A 49 -2.20 -2.90 6.75
C ASP A 49 -2.17 -1.43 6.30
N VAL A 50 -1.05 -1.01 5.74
CA VAL A 50 -0.85 0.34 5.21
C VAL A 50 -1.30 0.41 3.76
N SER A 51 -2.62 0.44 3.57
CA SER A 51 -3.20 0.28 2.24
C SER A 51 -4.43 1.15 2.01
N SER A 52 -4.67 1.49 0.76
CA SER A 52 -5.79 2.29 0.31
C SER A 52 -6.35 1.81 -1.03
N PRO A 53 -7.63 2.13 -1.37
CA PRO A 53 -8.19 1.73 -2.64
C PRO A 53 -7.34 2.19 -3.83
N SER A 54 -6.99 1.26 -4.72
CA SER A 54 -6.21 1.55 -5.93
C SER A 54 -4.86 2.22 -5.68
N GLN A 55 -4.24 1.97 -4.53
CA GLN A 55 -2.95 2.54 -4.17
C GLN A 55 -1.89 2.27 -5.25
N LYS A 56 -1.15 3.31 -5.63
CA LYS A 56 -0.03 3.25 -6.58
C LYS A 56 1.29 3.19 -5.81
N LEU A 57 2.36 2.71 -6.46
CA LEU A 57 3.67 2.58 -5.80
C LEU A 57 4.25 3.91 -5.30
N VAL A 58 3.95 5.03 -5.96
CA VAL A 58 4.34 6.36 -5.48
C VAL A 58 3.78 6.65 -4.09
N TYR A 59 2.52 6.31 -3.84
CA TYR A 59 1.91 6.48 -2.53
C TYR A 59 2.39 5.44 -1.53
N SER A 60 2.67 4.20 -1.98
CA SER A 60 3.28 3.18 -1.13
C SER A 60 4.65 3.64 -0.61
N MET A 61 5.47 4.26 -1.46
CA MET A 61 6.75 4.83 -1.05
C MET A 61 6.60 5.93 -0.01
N GLU A 62 5.58 6.78 -0.15
CA GLU A 62 5.31 7.85 0.81
C GLU A 62 4.82 7.31 2.15
N PHE A 63 3.89 6.36 2.12
CA PHE A 63 3.46 5.68 3.35
C PHE A 63 4.62 5.03 4.08
N LEU A 64 5.55 4.38 3.35
CA LEU A 64 6.75 3.80 3.96
C LEU A 64 7.61 4.85 4.63
N LYS A 65 7.95 5.95 3.94
CA LYS A 65 8.75 7.02 4.53
C LYS A 65 8.15 7.52 5.84
N LYS A 66 6.85 7.83 5.84
CA LYS A 66 6.14 8.29 7.03
C LYS A 66 6.03 7.23 8.13
N THR A 67 5.83 5.99 7.75
CA THR A 67 5.81 4.89 8.71
C THR A 67 7.14 4.81 9.44
N PHE A 68 8.25 4.93 8.72
CA PHE A 68 9.60 4.85 9.29
C PHE A 68 10.02 6.08 10.11
N GLU A 69 9.26 7.16 10.10
CA GLU A 69 9.46 8.28 11.05
C GLU A 69 9.14 7.86 12.51
N LYS A 70 8.32 6.83 12.70
CA LYS A 70 7.86 6.40 14.02
C LYS A 70 8.00 4.90 14.29
N GLN A 71 8.08 4.08 13.25
CA GLN A 71 8.15 2.63 13.31
C GLN A 71 9.44 2.13 12.67
N SER A 72 9.92 0.98 13.13
CA SER A 72 11.09 0.29 12.60
C SER A 72 10.75 -1.16 12.25
N PRO A 73 9.87 -1.41 11.27
CA PRO A 73 9.41 -2.75 10.96
C PRO A 73 10.56 -3.62 10.45
N LYS A 74 10.60 -4.88 10.90
CA LYS A 74 11.58 -5.88 10.47
C LYS A 74 11.31 -6.37 9.05
N ILE A 75 10.02 -6.43 8.69
CA ILE A 75 9.57 -6.92 7.39
C ILE A 75 8.51 -5.97 6.80
N VAL A 76 8.66 -5.70 5.52
CA VAL A 76 7.63 -5.04 4.69
C VAL A 76 7.19 -6.03 3.61
N PHE A 77 5.92 -6.36 3.59
CA PHE A 77 5.27 -7.10 2.51
C PHE A 77 4.66 -6.10 1.53
N LEU A 78 5.18 -6.06 0.30
CA LEU A 78 4.61 -5.27 -0.78
C LEU A 78 3.70 -6.15 -1.64
N GLU A 79 2.41 -5.84 -1.66
CA GLU A 79 1.44 -6.54 -2.51
C GLU A 79 1.65 -6.13 -3.98
N THR A 80 1.72 -7.13 -4.86
CA THR A 80 2.23 -6.97 -6.22
C THR A 80 1.24 -6.34 -7.19
N ASN A 81 -0.06 -6.29 -6.89
CA ASN A 81 -1.05 -5.66 -7.77
C ASN A 81 -0.73 -4.18 -8.05
N ALA A 82 -0.19 -3.48 -7.07
CA ALA A 82 0.25 -2.10 -7.21
C ALA A 82 1.33 -1.90 -8.29
N ILE A 83 2.17 -2.94 -8.53
CA ILE A 83 3.25 -2.91 -9.53
C ILE A 83 2.71 -2.83 -10.96
N PHE A 84 1.55 -3.43 -11.19
CA PHE A 84 0.91 -3.48 -12.51
C PHE A 84 -0.16 -2.39 -12.72
N ARG A 85 -0.38 -1.53 -11.72
CA ARG A 85 -1.32 -0.42 -11.88
C ARG A 85 -0.77 0.64 -12.82
N LYS A 86 -1.66 1.22 -13.60
CA LYS A 86 -1.31 2.38 -14.43
C LYS A 86 -0.95 3.55 -13.50
N SER A 87 0.28 4.02 -13.63
CA SER A 87 0.78 5.21 -12.95
C SER A 87 1.32 6.13 -14.02
N TYR A 88 0.84 7.35 -14.05
CA TYR A 88 1.21 8.35 -15.03
C TYR A 88 2.14 9.39 -14.40
N PHE A 89 2.84 10.15 -15.24
CA PHE A 89 3.71 11.25 -14.80
C PHE A 89 2.95 12.30 -13.99
N GLU A 90 1.69 12.52 -14.30
CA GLU A 90 0.77 13.40 -13.56
C GLU A 90 0.61 12.97 -12.09
N ASP A 91 0.68 11.68 -11.80
CA ASP A 91 0.64 11.18 -10.41
C ASP A 91 1.90 11.60 -9.63
N GLU A 92 3.06 11.63 -10.29
CA GLU A 92 4.31 12.12 -9.67
C GLU A 92 4.27 13.63 -9.43
N ILE A 93 3.69 14.39 -10.36
CA ILE A 93 3.53 15.85 -10.22
C ILE A 93 2.56 16.16 -9.09
N THR A 94 1.40 15.49 -9.07
CA THR A 94 0.41 15.66 -8.01
C THR A 94 1.03 15.33 -6.65
N TYR A 95 1.74 14.21 -6.55
CA TYR A 95 2.46 13.82 -5.35
C TYR A 95 3.48 14.88 -4.90
N LYS A 96 4.31 15.39 -5.81
CA LYS A 96 5.30 16.44 -5.50
C LYS A 96 4.62 17.74 -5.09
N ALA A 97 3.54 18.13 -5.75
CA ALA A 97 2.78 19.32 -5.39
C ALA A 97 2.17 19.19 -3.98
N GLU A 98 1.63 18.03 -3.61
CA GLU A 98 1.12 17.74 -2.28
C GLU A 98 2.22 17.77 -1.21
N GLN A 99 3.48 17.48 -1.55
CA GLN A 99 4.61 17.61 -0.64
C GLN A 99 4.99 19.06 -0.38
N ILE A 100 4.99 19.91 -1.42
CA ILE A 100 5.38 21.33 -1.34
C ILE A 100 4.25 22.15 -0.69
N PHE A 101 3.01 21.83 -1.02
CA PHE A 101 1.83 22.54 -0.53
C PHE A 101 0.89 21.58 0.21
N PRO A 102 1.07 21.41 1.52
CA PRO A 102 0.21 20.53 2.33
C PRO A 102 -1.29 20.83 2.20
N VAL A 103 -1.64 22.06 1.84
CA VAL A 103 -3.03 22.49 1.62
C VAL A 103 -3.74 21.71 0.50
N PHE A 104 -3.01 21.29 -0.55
CA PHE A 104 -3.59 20.46 -1.62
C PHE A 104 -3.92 19.04 -1.17
N ARG A 105 -3.46 18.62 0.00
CA ARG A 105 -3.82 17.35 0.63
C ARG A 105 -5.28 17.30 1.08
N TYR A 106 -5.95 18.45 1.22
CA TYR A 106 -7.30 18.57 1.75
C TYR A 106 -8.31 18.92 0.65
N HIS A 107 -8.34 18.16 -0.43
CA HIS A 107 -9.18 18.42 -1.61
C HIS A 107 -10.65 18.72 -1.31
N ASP A 108 -11.20 18.17 -0.24
CA ASP A 108 -12.60 18.42 0.16
C ASP A 108 -12.76 19.59 1.15
N ARG A 109 -11.69 20.17 1.66
CA ARG A 109 -11.71 21.24 2.66
C ARG A 109 -11.26 22.61 2.17
N TRP A 110 -10.84 22.74 0.91
CA TRP A 110 -10.32 24.02 0.40
C TRP A 110 -11.28 25.18 0.55
N LYS A 111 -12.60 24.93 0.63
CA LYS A 111 -13.65 25.94 0.85
C LYS A 111 -13.72 26.44 2.30
N ASN A 112 -13.09 25.74 3.24
CA ASN A 112 -13.14 26.03 4.68
C ASN A 112 -11.74 26.19 5.29
N LEU A 113 -10.71 26.45 4.48
CA LEU A 113 -9.34 26.64 4.95
C LEU A 113 -9.23 27.88 5.82
N GLN A 114 -8.55 27.70 6.97
CA GLN A 114 -8.16 28.78 7.87
C GLN A 114 -6.64 28.96 7.80
N LEU A 115 -6.13 30.16 8.09
CA LEU A 115 -4.69 30.45 8.09
C LEU A 115 -3.88 29.47 8.96
N LYS A 116 -4.43 28.97 10.06
CA LYS A 116 -3.81 27.96 10.92
C LYS A 116 -3.58 26.61 10.22
N ASP A 117 -4.34 26.29 9.16
CA ASP A 117 -4.21 25.01 8.44
C ASP A 117 -2.94 24.97 7.57
N PHE A 118 -2.30 26.12 7.35
CA PHE A 118 -1.04 26.22 6.61
C PHE A 118 0.20 25.99 7.48
N SER A 119 0.08 26.08 8.80
CA SER A 119 1.21 26.01 9.74
C SER A 119 1.09 24.90 10.79
N ALA A 120 -0.07 24.26 10.93
CA ALA A 120 -0.26 23.23 11.93
C ALA A 120 0.34 21.90 11.51
N ALA A 121 1.12 21.29 12.39
CA ALA A 121 1.51 19.89 12.27
C ALA A 121 0.23 19.02 12.28
N VAL A 122 0.15 18.07 11.36
CA VAL A 122 -0.98 17.14 11.31
C VAL A 122 -0.85 16.13 12.43
N GLU A 123 -1.68 16.22 13.45
CA GLU A 123 -1.81 15.19 14.47
C GLU A 123 -2.73 14.06 13.95
N TYR A 124 -2.20 12.86 13.92
CA TYR A 124 -2.96 11.65 13.60
C TYR A 124 -3.52 11.09 14.89
N THR A 125 -4.80 11.39 15.16
CA THR A 125 -5.52 10.94 16.36
C THR A 125 -6.42 9.74 16.10
N ALA A 126 -6.56 9.30 14.85
CA ALA A 126 -7.42 8.19 14.48
C ALA A 126 -6.85 6.87 15.00
N ASN A 127 -7.53 6.24 15.94
CA ASN A 127 -7.21 4.91 16.41
C ASN A 127 -7.95 3.89 15.54
N GLU A 128 -7.21 3.08 14.78
CA GLU A 128 -7.77 2.06 13.89
C GLU A 128 -7.66 0.68 14.58
N ASN A 129 -8.77 0.27 15.21
CA ASN A 129 -8.81 -0.95 16.02
C ASN A 129 -8.50 -2.24 15.26
N ASN A 130 -8.77 -2.27 13.94
CA ASN A 130 -8.49 -3.44 13.10
C ASN A 130 -7.11 -3.38 12.43
N LYS A 131 -6.25 -2.42 12.80
CA LYS A 131 -4.90 -2.25 12.27
C LYS A 131 -4.85 -2.19 10.73
N GLY A 132 -5.79 -1.45 10.16
CA GLY A 132 -5.90 -1.25 8.71
C GLY A 132 -6.76 -2.28 7.96
N TYR A 133 -7.09 -3.42 8.57
CA TYR A 133 -7.93 -4.45 7.96
C TYR A 133 -9.37 -3.97 7.77
N TYR A 134 -9.97 -4.31 6.62
CA TYR A 134 -11.37 -4.02 6.33
C TYR A 134 -12.26 -5.25 6.44
N PHE A 135 -12.95 -5.36 7.53
CA PHE A 135 -13.96 -6.39 7.69
C PHE A 135 -15.18 -6.11 6.82
N THR A 136 -15.59 -7.09 6.01
CA THR A 136 -16.84 -7.06 5.26
C THR A 136 -17.47 -8.44 5.19
N LYS A 137 -18.78 -8.48 5.36
CA LYS A 137 -19.59 -9.70 5.13
C LYS A 137 -20.04 -9.81 3.66
N LYS A 138 -19.76 -8.78 2.84
CA LYS A 138 -20.15 -8.79 1.42
C LYS A 138 -19.22 -9.72 0.65
N SER A 139 -19.78 -10.74 0.04
CA SER A 139 -19.10 -11.59 -0.93
C SER A 139 -19.84 -11.56 -2.26
N LYS A 140 -19.10 -11.68 -3.34
CA LYS A 140 -19.67 -11.88 -4.67
C LYS A 140 -18.98 -13.09 -5.29
N PRO A 141 -19.72 -14.06 -5.83
CA PRO A 141 -19.12 -15.17 -6.54
C PRO A 141 -18.30 -14.66 -7.74
N ALA A 142 -17.21 -15.32 -8.04
CA ALA A 142 -16.47 -15.04 -9.24
C ALA A 142 -17.35 -15.37 -10.48
N THR A 143 -17.26 -14.54 -11.52
CA THR A 143 -17.97 -14.81 -12.76
C THR A 143 -17.32 -15.97 -13.52
N ASP A 144 -18.08 -16.74 -14.28
CA ASP A 144 -17.55 -17.83 -15.12
C ASP A 144 -16.41 -17.36 -16.03
N LYS A 145 -16.52 -16.13 -16.56
CA LYS A 145 -15.46 -15.50 -17.35
C LYS A 145 -14.17 -15.29 -16.55
N ALA A 146 -14.28 -14.88 -15.29
CA ALA A 146 -13.13 -14.71 -14.41
C ALA A 146 -12.51 -16.05 -14.05
N ILE A 147 -13.33 -17.06 -13.72
CA ILE A 147 -12.88 -18.41 -13.41
C ILE A 147 -12.15 -19.04 -14.61
N LYS A 148 -12.71 -18.94 -15.82
CA LYS A 148 -12.08 -19.46 -17.05
C LYS A 148 -10.74 -18.81 -17.38
N LYS A 149 -10.51 -17.57 -16.94
CA LYS A 149 -9.24 -16.85 -17.16
C LYS A 149 -8.24 -17.00 -16.00
N TYR A 150 -8.75 -17.29 -14.83
CA TYR A 150 -7.93 -17.45 -13.64
C TYR A 150 -6.99 -18.65 -13.82
N MET A 151 -5.71 -18.44 -13.53
CA MET A 151 -4.68 -19.47 -13.63
C MET A 151 -4.48 -20.07 -15.05
N LYS A 152 -5.02 -19.44 -16.09
CA LYS A 152 -4.74 -19.88 -17.47
C LYS A 152 -3.25 -19.67 -17.75
N TYR A 153 -2.55 -20.74 -18.10
CA TYR A 153 -1.12 -20.72 -18.40
C TYR A 153 -0.76 -19.69 -19.48
N SER A 154 0.36 -19.06 -19.32
CA SER A 154 0.99 -18.17 -20.30
C SER A 154 2.51 -18.14 -20.04
N ASP A 155 3.30 -18.16 -21.09
CA ASP A 155 4.75 -17.99 -21.08
C ASP A 155 5.17 -16.53 -21.25
N VAL A 156 4.20 -15.66 -21.55
CA VAL A 156 4.44 -14.23 -21.74
C VAL A 156 4.45 -13.50 -20.39
N SER A 157 5.39 -12.55 -20.23
CA SER A 157 5.45 -11.68 -19.06
C SER A 157 4.57 -10.44 -19.22
N ALA A 158 3.93 -10.00 -18.14
CA ALA A 158 3.20 -8.75 -18.11
C ALA A 158 4.16 -7.55 -18.08
N PRO A 159 3.92 -6.48 -18.84
CA PRO A 159 4.76 -5.30 -18.81
C PRO A 159 4.60 -4.53 -17.48
N ILE A 160 5.69 -3.96 -16.99
CA ILE A 160 5.70 -2.99 -15.88
C ILE A 160 6.05 -1.62 -16.45
N LEU A 161 5.29 -0.60 -16.12
CA LEU A 161 5.57 0.78 -16.51
C LEU A 161 6.90 1.26 -15.91
N SER A 162 7.62 2.11 -16.63
CA SER A 162 8.92 2.67 -16.19
C SER A 162 8.82 3.36 -14.83
N THR A 163 7.76 4.13 -14.60
CA THR A 163 7.45 4.76 -13.31
C THR A 163 7.34 3.73 -12.19
N ASN A 164 6.62 2.62 -12.41
CA ASN A 164 6.49 1.58 -11.40
C ASN A 164 7.81 0.83 -11.16
N LYS A 165 8.61 0.59 -12.20
CA LYS A 165 9.97 0.03 -12.05
C LYS A 165 10.85 0.94 -11.18
N LYS A 166 10.78 2.26 -11.39
CA LYS A 166 11.51 3.26 -10.59
C LYS A 166 11.12 3.14 -9.12
N TYR A 167 9.82 3.25 -8.79
CA TYR A 167 9.36 3.22 -7.41
C TYR A 167 9.58 1.87 -6.72
N LEU A 168 9.48 0.75 -7.44
CA LEU A 168 9.83 -0.56 -6.89
C LEU A 168 11.31 -0.60 -6.47
N LYS A 169 12.22 -0.09 -7.32
CA LYS A 169 13.64 0.03 -6.98
C LYS A 169 13.89 0.97 -5.80
N GLU A 170 13.17 2.08 -5.71
CA GLU A 170 13.27 3.04 -4.60
C GLU A 170 12.80 2.40 -3.28
N ILE A 171 11.67 1.67 -3.30
CA ILE A 171 11.16 0.93 -2.14
C ILE A 171 12.19 -0.13 -1.69
N ALA A 172 12.75 -0.90 -2.62
CA ALA A 172 13.76 -1.91 -2.29
C ALA A 172 15.03 -1.28 -1.68
N LYS A 173 15.53 -0.18 -2.25
CA LYS A 173 16.66 0.57 -1.71
C LYS A 173 16.36 1.15 -0.32
N PHE A 174 15.15 1.67 -0.13
CA PHE A 174 14.72 2.24 1.13
C PHE A 174 14.68 1.18 2.23
N CYS A 175 14.03 0.04 1.99
CA CYS A 175 13.99 -1.09 2.93
C CYS A 175 15.40 -1.57 3.27
N LYS A 176 16.25 -1.78 2.25
CA LYS A 176 17.65 -2.18 2.46
C LYS A 176 18.43 -1.19 3.33
N LYS A 177 18.28 0.12 3.07
CA LYS A 177 18.94 1.18 3.87
C LYS A 177 18.54 1.12 5.35
N HIS A 178 17.31 0.74 5.65
CA HIS A 178 16.79 0.66 7.03
C HIS A 178 16.95 -0.73 7.66
N GLY A 179 17.63 -1.67 7.01
CA GLY A 179 17.80 -3.04 7.53
C GLY A 179 16.50 -3.85 7.54
N THR A 180 15.50 -3.44 6.79
CA THR A 180 14.18 -4.08 6.71
C THR A 180 14.13 -5.04 5.53
N LYS A 181 13.62 -6.26 5.75
CA LYS A 181 13.39 -7.23 4.68
C LYS A 181 12.18 -6.84 3.85
N LEU A 182 12.36 -6.68 2.53
CA LEU A 182 11.24 -6.51 1.60
C LEU A 182 10.85 -7.88 1.04
N VAL A 183 9.55 -8.18 1.10
CA VAL A 183 8.95 -9.38 0.51
C VAL A 183 7.87 -8.96 -0.46
N LEU A 184 7.93 -9.45 -1.69
CA LEU A 184 6.88 -9.26 -2.68
C LEU A 184 5.84 -10.37 -2.53
N ILE A 185 4.56 -10.00 -2.37
CA ILE A 185 3.49 -10.96 -2.15
C ILE A 185 2.33 -10.72 -3.12
N SER A 186 1.89 -11.79 -3.77
CA SER A 186 0.69 -11.76 -4.62
C SER A 186 -0.46 -12.41 -3.89
N THR A 187 -1.49 -11.63 -3.58
CA THR A 187 -2.69 -12.15 -2.95
C THR A 187 -3.53 -12.97 -3.94
N PRO A 188 -4.21 -14.05 -3.52
CA PRO A 188 -5.09 -14.79 -4.39
C PRO A 188 -6.25 -13.90 -4.88
N SER A 189 -6.36 -13.73 -6.20
CA SER A 189 -7.41 -12.89 -6.78
C SER A 189 -7.75 -13.37 -8.19
N THR A 190 -8.98 -13.80 -8.40
CA THR A 190 -9.47 -14.18 -9.73
C THR A 190 -9.51 -13.02 -10.72
N LYS A 191 -9.42 -11.80 -10.22
CA LYS A 191 -9.45 -10.56 -11.00
C LYS A 191 -8.05 -10.05 -11.37
N ASN A 192 -7.13 -10.09 -10.44
CA ASN A 192 -5.85 -9.39 -10.56
C ASN A 192 -4.66 -10.34 -10.77
N TRP A 193 -4.77 -11.60 -10.33
CA TRP A 193 -3.73 -12.58 -10.50
C TRP A 193 -3.84 -13.30 -11.85
N ASN A 194 -2.71 -13.50 -12.55
CA ASN A 194 -2.60 -14.30 -13.77
C ASN A 194 -1.15 -14.71 -14.02
N TYR A 195 -0.92 -15.70 -14.90
CA TYR A 195 0.43 -16.19 -15.21
C TYR A 195 1.36 -15.13 -15.78
N GLN A 196 0.87 -14.19 -16.57
CA GLN A 196 1.73 -13.14 -17.13
C GLN A 196 2.34 -12.26 -16.03
N ARG A 197 1.55 -11.91 -15.02
CA ARG A 197 2.04 -11.19 -13.85
C ARG A 197 2.96 -12.06 -12.99
N HIS A 198 2.61 -13.32 -12.82
CA HIS A 198 3.46 -14.29 -12.10
C HIS A 198 4.85 -14.37 -12.74
N ASN A 199 4.94 -14.59 -14.06
CA ASN A 199 6.22 -14.66 -14.78
C ASN A 199 7.06 -13.40 -14.59
N THR A 200 6.42 -12.22 -14.62
CA THR A 200 7.10 -10.96 -14.36
C THR A 200 7.65 -10.89 -12.93
N MET A 201 6.83 -11.28 -11.95
CA MET A 201 7.23 -11.26 -10.54
C MET A 201 8.36 -12.23 -10.27
N GLU A 202 8.32 -13.43 -10.83
CA GLU A 202 9.40 -14.40 -10.73
C GLU A 202 10.71 -13.87 -11.31
N ALA A 203 10.65 -13.19 -12.46
CA ALA A 203 11.83 -12.62 -13.10
C ALA A 203 12.50 -11.48 -12.31
N ILE A 204 11.71 -10.69 -11.56
CA ILE A 204 12.24 -9.53 -10.81
C ILE A 204 12.59 -9.86 -9.36
N SER A 205 12.19 -11.01 -8.85
CA SER A 205 12.50 -11.44 -7.48
C SER A 205 13.84 -12.20 -7.36
N LYS A 206 14.41 -12.57 -8.50
CA LYS A 206 15.76 -13.16 -8.66
C LYS A 206 16.80 -12.06 -8.68
#